data_6434f52c0e1d7ff540c29a91ea725453
#
_entry.id   6434f52c0e1d7ff540c29a91ea725453
#
_cell.length_a   1.000
_cell.length_b   1.000
_cell.length_c   1.000
_cell.angle_alpha   90.00
_cell.angle_beta   90.00
_cell.angle_gamma   90.00
#
_symmetry.space_group_name_H-M   'P 1'
#
loop_
_entity.id
_entity.type
_entity.pdbx_description
1 polymer ?
#
loop_
_entity_poly.entity_id
_entity_poly.type
_entity_poly.pdbx_seq_one_letter_code
_entity_poly.pdbx_strand_id
1 'polypeptide(L)'
;LNTFAVNRQTEDEEVSGIDTSEVLCQPSRIANNVSYLLKHYDQKTKRKEQYTIHGKVHFGFNSLLACDSIPMAMRYYTELKKQIRENNSDLKVAIIFSAAPNTEEESFDTSSLELSHREFLELAIDEYNETFGTTFDHSSKGFYDYYLNLTKRIKDNEVDITVVVNMLLTGFDSPMTDVLWVDKKLEMHGLIQAFSRTNRILNSIKTYGKIVCFRNLKENVDEALSLYGDQNA
;
A
#
# COMPACT_ATOMS: atom_id res chain seq x y z
N LEU A 1 -18.29 5.76 -24.07
CA LEU A 1 -19.12 5.53 -22.87
C LEU A 1 -19.50 4.04 -22.83
N ASN A 2 -18.59 3.18 -22.37
CA ASN A 2 -18.93 1.80 -22.02
C ASN A 2 -19.06 1.74 -20.50
N THR A 3 -20.28 1.86 -20.03
CA THR A 3 -20.72 1.49 -18.71
C THR A 3 -20.65 -0.02 -18.59
N PHE A 4 -19.65 -0.57 -17.95
CA PHE A 4 -19.71 -1.94 -17.46
C PHE A 4 -20.71 -1.96 -16.29
N ALA A 5 -21.97 -2.26 -16.59
CA ALA A 5 -22.90 -2.70 -15.61
C ALA A 5 -22.53 -4.15 -15.25
N VAL A 6 -21.79 -4.34 -14.17
CA VAL A 6 -21.63 -5.68 -13.58
C VAL A 6 -22.98 -6.09 -13.03
N ASN A 7 -23.56 -7.12 -13.61
CA ASN A 7 -24.84 -7.66 -13.19
C ASN A 7 -24.65 -8.31 -11.82
N ARG A 8 -25.31 -7.81 -10.77
CA ARG A 8 -25.17 -8.25 -9.38
C ARG A 8 -25.42 -9.76 -9.14
N GLN A 9 -25.98 -10.47 -10.12
CA GLN A 9 -26.24 -11.91 -10.03
C GLN A 9 -25.04 -12.80 -10.40
N THR A 10 -23.93 -12.26 -10.89
CA THR A 10 -22.75 -13.04 -11.28
C THR A 10 -21.62 -13.02 -10.25
N GLU A 11 -21.76 -12.32 -9.15
CA GLU A 11 -20.75 -12.32 -8.07
C GLU A 11 -20.87 -13.53 -7.12
N ASP A 12 -22.04 -14.15 -7.04
CA ASP A 12 -22.29 -15.32 -6.17
C ASP A 12 -22.23 -16.67 -6.92
N GLU A 13 -22.23 -16.69 -8.23
CA GLU A 13 -21.91 -17.89 -8.99
C GLU A 13 -20.38 -17.94 -9.18
N GLU A 14 -19.72 -18.84 -8.45
CA GLU A 14 -18.40 -19.33 -8.85
C GLU A 14 -18.53 -19.83 -10.29
N VAL A 15 -18.16 -19.01 -11.26
CA VAL A 15 -18.00 -19.47 -12.63
C VAL A 15 -16.82 -20.42 -12.58
N SER A 16 -17.12 -21.70 -12.47
CA SER A 16 -16.14 -22.77 -12.40
C SER A 16 -15.24 -22.68 -13.63
N GLY A 17 -13.97 -22.28 -13.42
CA GLY A 17 -12.97 -22.22 -14.47
C GLY A 17 -12.32 -20.84 -14.71
N ILE A 18 -12.75 -19.75 -14.05
CA ILE A 18 -12.01 -18.48 -14.13
C ILE A 18 -11.21 -18.33 -12.83
N ASP A 19 -9.88 -18.38 -12.96
CA ASP A 19 -9.00 -17.99 -11.85
C ASP A 19 -9.10 -16.48 -11.64
N THR A 20 -9.89 -16.09 -10.64
CA THR A 20 -10.09 -14.68 -10.27
C THR A 20 -8.78 -14.01 -9.88
N SER A 21 -7.80 -14.75 -9.39
CA SER A 21 -6.48 -14.23 -9.04
C SER A 21 -5.71 -13.80 -10.30
N GLU A 22 -5.83 -14.57 -11.38
CA GLU A 22 -5.20 -14.25 -12.66
C GLU A 22 -5.82 -12.99 -13.29
N VAL A 23 -7.15 -12.87 -13.25
CA VAL A 23 -7.87 -11.68 -13.74
C VAL A 23 -7.49 -10.44 -12.97
N LEU A 24 -7.37 -10.53 -11.65
CA LEU A 24 -6.99 -9.41 -10.80
C LEU A 24 -5.53 -8.98 -11.00
N CYS A 25 -4.67 -9.89 -11.43
CA CYS A 25 -3.28 -9.62 -11.76
C CYS A 25 -3.03 -9.20 -13.22
N GLN A 26 -4.06 -8.98 -14.00
CA GLN A 26 -3.92 -8.57 -15.42
C GLN A 26 -3.11 -7.27 -15.55
N PRO A 27 -2.07 -7.23 -16.42
CA PRO A 27 -1.21 -6.06 -16.56
C PRO A 27 -1.96 -4.78 -16.92
N SER A 28 -2.97 -4.87 -17.78
CA SER A 28 -3.80 -3.73 -18.19
C SER A 28 -4.60 -3.14 -17.03
N ARG A 29 -5.14 -4.00 -16.14
CA ARG A 29 -5.85 -3.56 -14.94
C ARG A 29 -4.92 -2.84 -13.97
N ILE A 30 -3.75 -3.41 -13.72
CA ILE A 30 -2.73 -2.81 -12.86
C ILE A 30 -2.27 -1.46 -13.43
N ALA A 31 -1.99 -1.38 -14.72
CA ALA A 31 -1.60 -0.14 -15.39
C ALA A 31 -2.68 0.96 -15.24
N ASN A 32 -3.95 0.60 -15.40
CA ASN A 32 -5.06 1.55 -15.22
C ASN A 32 -5.18 2.03 -13.77
N ASN A 33 -5.04 1.12 -12.80
CA ASN A 33 -5.08 1.46 -11.38
C ASN A 33 -3.91 2.39 -10.99
N VAL A 34 -2.71 2.12 -11.49
CA VAL A 34 -1.52 2.96 -11.29
C VAL A 34 -1.73 4.33 -11.92
N SER A 35 -2.24 4.39 -13.15
CA SER A 35 -2.55 5.66 -13.82
C SER A 35 -3.57 6.48 -13.03
N TYR A 36 -4.63 5.85 -12.51
CA TYR A 36 -5.59 6.49 -11.62
C TYR A 36 -4.94 7.00 -10.34
N LEU A 37 -4.12 6.18 -9.69
CA LEU A 37 -3.39 6.53 -8.47
C LEU A 37 -2.53 7.77 -8.69
N LEU A 38 -1.66 7.74 -9.70
CA LEU A 38 -0.74 8.84 -10.01
C LEU A 38 -1.48 10.14 -10.37
N LYS A 39 -2.54 10.04 -11.19
CA LYS A 39 -3.37 11.19 -11.56
C LYS A 39 -4.00 11.89 -10.36
N HIS A 40 -4.39 11.14 -9.33
CA HIS A 40 -5.07 11.68 -8.16
C HIS A 40 -4.17 11.83 -6.94
N TYR A 41 -2.89 11.47 -7.06
CA TYR A 41 -1.95 11.43 -5.94
C TYR A 41 -1.85 12.78 -5.23
N ASP A 42 -1.50 13.83 -5.95
CA ASP A 42 -1.31 15.18 -5.39
C ASP A 42 -2.54 15.69 -4.65
N GLN A 43 -3.72 15.46 -5.23
CA GLN A 43 -4.97 15.89 -4.62
C GLN A 43 -5.28 15.10 -3.33
N LYS A 44 -5.10 13.77 -3.38
CA LYS A 44 -5.46 12.91 -2.25
C LYS A 44 -4.48 13.01 -1.10
N THR A 45 -3.19 13.15 -1.39
CA THR A 45 -2.14 13.31 -0.38
C THR A 45 -1.89 14.76 0.00
N LYS A 46 -2.63 15.72 -0.62
CA LYS A 46 -2.44 17.15 -0.38
C LYS A 46 -0.98 17.59 -0.60
N ARG A 47 -0.31 17.01 -1.59
CA ARG A 47 1.14 17.13 -1.80
C ARG A 47 1.66 18.56 -1.88
N LYS A 48 0.83 19.51 -2.32
CA LYS A 48 1.18 20.92 -2.44
C LYS A 48 0.94 21.74 -1.18
N GLU A 49 0.29 21.17 -0.18
CA GLU A 49 -0.01 21.86 1.07
C GLU A 49 1.19 21.80 2.00
N GLN A 50 1.64 22.98 2.44
CA GLN A 50 2.76 23.15 3.36
C GLN A 50 2.26 23.29 4.79
N TYR A 51 2.94 22.64 5.72
CA TYR A 51 2.69 22.76 7.15
C TYR A 51 3.96 22.53 7.95
N THR A 52 3.95 22.91 9.23
CA THR A 52 5.10 22.79 10.13
C THR A 52 4.76 21.88 11.30
N ILE A 53 5.65 20.90 11.59
CA ILE A 53 5.56 20.02 12.74
C ILE A 53 6.90 20.07 13.46
N HIS A 54 6.89 20.36 14.77
CA HIS A 54 8.09 20.45 15.59
C HIS A 54 9.20 21.32 14.97
N GLY A 55 8.81 22.42 14.32
CA GLY A 55 9.74 23.34 13.66
C GLY A 55 10.28 22.88 12.31
N LYS A 56 9.92 21.69 11.83
CA LYS A 56 10.28 21.17 10.50
C LYS A 56 9.14 21.40 9.51
N VAL A 57 9.47 21.93 8.35
CA VAL A 57 8.52 22.14 7.25
C VAL A 57 8.30 20.84 6.50
N HIS A 58 7.05 20.50 6.26
CA HIS A 58 6.61 19.35 5.47
C HIS A 58 5.68 19.77 4.34
N PHE A 59 5.63 18.97 3.29
CA PHE A 59 4.71 19.13 2.17
C PHE A 59 3.91 17.85 1.99
N GLY A 60 2.58 17.97 1.98
CA GLY A 60 1.68 16.85 1.76
C GLY A 60 1.89 15.67 2.71
N PHE A 61 1.34 14.56 2.31
CA PHE A 61 1.35 13.31 3.08
C PHE A 61 1.72 12.15 2.18
N ASN A 62 2.07 11.02 2.78
CA ASN A 62 2.36 9.79 2.05
C ASN A 62 1.18 8.80 2.02
N SER A 63 1.39 7.70 1.32
CA SER A 63 0.39 6.68 1.14
C SER A 63 0.95 5.26 1.20
N LEU A 64 0.08 4.30 1.56
CA LEU A 64 0.32 2.88 1.42
C LEU A 64 -0.52 2.32 0.27
N LEU A 65 0.02 1.38 -0.49
CA LEU A 65 -0.70 0.56 -1.47
C LEU A 65 -0.72 -0.89 -1.00
N ALA A 66 -1.87 -1.35 -0.52
CA ALA A 66 -2.07 -2.71 -0.06
C ALA A 66 -2.44 -3.63 -1.22
N CYS A 67 -1.59 -4.63 -1.48
CA CYS A 67 -1.76 -5.63 -2.52
C CYS A 67 -2.12 -6.99 -1.90
N ASP A 68 -2.87 -7.80 -2.64
CA ASP A 68 -3.37 -9.09 -2.18
C ASP A 68 -2.27 -10.17 -2.07
N SER A 69 -1.29 -10.11 -2.95
CA SER A 69 -0.21 -11.08 -3.04
C SER A 69 1.13 -10.43 -3.40
N ILE A 70 2.22 -11.14 -3.15
CA ILE A 70 3.57 -10.71 -3.51
C ILE A 70 3.69 -10.49 -5.03
N PRO A 71 3.26 -11.42 -5.91
CA PRO A 71 3.30 -11.20 -7.36
C PRO A 71 2.53 -9.95 -7.80
N MET A 72 1.40 -9.64 -7.17
CA MET A 72 0.65 -8.43 -7.44
C MET A 72 1.42 -7.18 -7.00
N ALA A 73 2.01 -7.21 -5.80
CA ALA A 73 2.82 -6.10 -5.28
C ALA A 73 4.03 -5.80 -6.18
N MET A 74 4.72 -6.84 -6.67
CA MET A 74 5.82 -6.71 -7.62
C MET A 74 5.38 -6.03 -8.92
N ARG A 75 4.24 -6.43 -9.49
CA ARG A 75 3.67 -5.81 -10.70
C ARG A 75 3.29 -4.36 -10.47
N TYR A 76 2.66 -4.03 -9.34
CA TYR A 76 2.34 -2.66 -8.98
C TYR A 76 3.60 -1.80 -8.81
N TYR A 77 4.61 -2.31 -8.13
CA TYR A 77 5.87 -1.59 -7.94
C TYR A 77 6.55 -1.29 -9.28
N THR A 78 6.66 -2.30 -10.14
CA THR A 78 7.26 -2.16 -11.47
C THR A 78 6.50 -1.15 -12.33
N GLU A 79 5.17 -1.22 -12.35
CA GLU A 79 4.34 -0.33 -13.15
C GLU A 79 4.35 1.11 -12.59
N LEU A 80 4.36 1.28 -11.25
CA LEU A 80 4.55 2.60 -10.60
C LEU A 80 5.87 3.24 -11.02
N LYS A 81 6.97 2.51 -10.92
CA LYS A 81 8.31 2.99 -11.32
C LYS A 81 8.35 3.39 -12.79
N LYS A 82 7.72 2.60 -13.66
CA LYS A 82 7.62 2.86 -15.10
C LYS A 82 6.84 4.15 -15.36
N GLN A 83 5.60 4.26 -14.87
CA GLN A 83 4.76 5.44 -15.15
C GLN A 83 5.28 6.71 -14.48
N ILE A 84 5.91 6.63 -13.31
CA ILE A 84 6.58 7.75 -12.65
C ILE A 84 7.71 8.28 -13.54
N ARG A 85 8.51 7.39 -14.12
CA ARG A 85 9.60 7.76 -15.05
C ARG A 85 9.04 8.36 -16.34
N GLU A 86 8.02 7.75 -16.94
CA GLU A 86 7.38 8.24 -18.16
C GLU A 86 6.76 9.64 -17.99
N ASN A 87 6.21 9.92 -16.81
CA ASN A 87 5.59 11.21 -16.47
C ASN A 87 6.59 12.24 -15.91
N ASN A 88 7.89 11.94 -15.85
CA ASN A 88 8.92 12.77 -15.21
C ASN A 88 8.52 13.23 -13.80
N SER A 89 7.89 12.35 -13.03
CA SER A 89 7.47 12.61 -11.65
C SER A 89 8.63 12.33 -10.69
N ASP A 90 8.70 13.09 -9.60
CA ASP A 90 9.71 12.97 -8.55
C ASP A 90 9.24 12.09 -7.37
N LEU A 91 8.11 11.38 -7.52
CA LEU A 91 7.57 10.49 -6.49
C LEU A 91 8.53 9.35 -6.16
N LYS A 92 8.78 9.18 -4.88
CA LYS A 92 9.62 8.10 -4.34
C LYS A 92 8.75 6.92 -3.93
N VAL A 93 9.04 5.77 -4.50
CA VAL A 93 8.31 4.52 -4.25
C VAL A 93 9.23 3.51 -3.58
N ALA A 94 8.70 2.83 -2.57
CA ALA A 94 9.35 1.69 -1.94
C ALA A 94 8.39 0.50 -1.90
N ILE A 95 8.92 -0.72 -1.71
CA ILE A 95 8.15 -1.93 -1.57
C ILE A 95 8.66 -2.75 -0.41
N ILE A 96 7.75 -3.35 0.37
CA ILE A 96 8.13 -4.27 1.43
C ILE A 96 7.11 -5.39 1.55
N PHE A 97 7.61 -6.61 1.68
CA PHE A 97 6.81 -7.81 1.96
C PHE A 97 7.67 -8.86 2.65
N SER A 98 7.02 -9.78 3.36
CA SER A 98 7.64 -10.97 3.96
C SER A 98 6.85 -12.21 3.60
N ALA A 99 7.46 -13.39 3.71
CA ALA A 99 6.79 -14.66 3.46
C ALA A 99 5.83 -15.05 4.59
N ALA A 100 6.08 -14.59 5.82
CA ALA A 100 5.25 -14.91 6.98
C ALA A 100 4.08 -13.93 7.13
N PRO A 101 2.89 -14.39 7.55
CA PRO A 101 1.84 -13.48 8.03
C PRO A 101 2.37 -12.75 9.27
N ASN A 102 2.03 -11.45 9.40
CA ASN A 102 2.47 -10.60 10.50
C ASN A 102 2.15 -11.21 11.86
N THR A 103 3.15 -11.74 12.54
CA THR A 103 3.15 -11.96 13.97
C THR A 103 4.09 -10.94 14.62
N GLU A 104 3.71 -10.39 15.76
CA GLU A 104 4.38 -9.23 16.39
C GLU A 104 5.80 -9.52 16.90
N GLU A 105 6.26 -10.78 16.84
CA GLU A 105 7.60 -11.22 17.25
C GLU A 105 8.29 -11.92 16.08
N GLU A 106 8.98 -11.16 15.22
CA GLU A 106 9.39 -11.74 13.97
C GLU A 106 10.88 -11.86 13.73
N SER A 107 11.25 -13.07 13.44
CA SER A 107 12.36 -13.31 12.53
C SER A 107 11.98 -12.82 11.13
N PHE A 108 12.57 -11.72 10.67
CA PHE A 108 12.51 -11.29 9.26
C PHE A 108 13.27 -12.31 8.41
N ASP A 109 12.67 -13.47 8.24
CA ASP A 109 13.28 -14.55 7.46
C ASP A 109 12.80 -14.48 6.01
N THR A 110 13.70 -14.00 5.14
CA THR A 110 13.47 -14.01 3.70
C THR A 110 13.78 -15.36 3.07
N SER A 111 14.31 -16.33 3.82
CA SER A 111 14.71 -17.64 3.30
C SER A 111 13.53 -18.49 2.85
N SER A 112 12.34 -18.24 3.39
CA SER A 112 11.08 -18.91 3.02
C SER A 112 10.39 -18.29 1.80
N LEU A 113 10.90 -17.17 1.23
CA LEU A 113 10.39 -16.62 -0.02
C LEU A 113 10.77 -17.51 -1.20
N GLU A 114 9.88 -17.59 -2.20
CA GLU A 114 10.26 -18.13 -3.51
C GLU A 114 11.47 -17.38 -4.07
N LEU A 115 12.36 -18.07 -4.76
CA LEU A 115 13.62 -17.49 -5.27
C LEU A 115 13.37 -16.20 -6.08
N SER A 116 12.37 -16.21 -6.96
CA SER A 116 12.02 -15.05 -7.78
C SER A 116 11.53 -13.84 -6.98
N HIS A 117 10.81 -14.07 -5.87
CA HIS A 117 10.34 -13.00 -4.98
C HIS A 117 11.50 -12.40 -4.19
N ARG A 118 12.43 -13.26 -3.77
CA ARG A 118 13.62 -12.81 -3.06
C ARG A 118 14.52 -11.98 -3.96
N GLU A 119 14.84 -12.45 -5.15
CA GLU A 119 15.63 -11.72 -6.14
C GLU A 119 15.02 -10.35 -6.47
N PHE A 120 13.69 -10.30 -6.61
CA PHE A 120 12.99 -9.03 -6.82
C PHE A 120 13.14 -8.06 -5.64
N LEU A 121 13.03 -8.57 -4.40
CA LEU A 121 13.20 -7.75 -3.21
C LEU A 121 14.61 -7.22 -3.07
N GLU A 122 15.63 -8.04 -3.41
CA GLU A 122 17.03 -7.64 -3.45
C GLU A 122 17.26 -6.49 -4.43
N LEU A 123 16.71 -6.58 -5.65
CA LEU A 123 16.75 -5.48 -6.63
C LEU A 123 16.04 -4.21 -6.12
N ALA A 124 14.90 -4.37 -5.46
CA ALA A 124 14.18 -3.23 -4.91
C ALA A 124 14.94 -2.54 -3.77
N ILE A 125 15.70 -3.30 -2.96
CA ILE A 125 16.59 -2.76 -1.93
C ILE A 125 17.75 -2.00 -2.58
N ASP A 126 18.34 -2.52 -3.67
CA ASP A 126 19.40 -1.82 -4.40
C ASP A 126 18.90 -0.48 -4.97
N GLU A 127 17.72 -0.47 -5.60
CA GLU A 127 17.09 0.77 -6.07
C GLU A 127 16.79 1.76 -4.94
N TYR A 128 16.40 1.25 -3.77
CA TYR A 128 16.19 2.06 -2.58
C TYR A 128 17.51 2.65 -2.08
N ASN A 129 18.59 1.85 -2.05
CA ASN A 129 19.93 2.29 -1.69
C ASN A 129 20.39 3.45 -2.58
N GLU A 130 20.18 3.33 -3.90
CA GLU A 130 20.48 4.41 -4.85
C GLU A 130 19.64 5.66 -4.59
N THR A 131 18.34 5.49 -4.34
CA THR A 131 17.41 6.61 -4.15
C THR A 131 17.70 7.40 -2.88
N PHE A 132 18.11 6.71 -1.82
CA PHE A 132 18.26 7.31 -0.48
C PHE A 132 19.70 7.39 0.03
N GLY A 133 20.68 6.95 -0.76
CA GLY A 133 22.09 6.97 -0.39
C GLY A 133 22.41 6.03 0.78
N THR A 134 21.75 4.87 0.83
CA THR A 134 21.96 3.83 1.84
C THR A 134 22.75 2.66 1.27
N THR A 135 23.13 1.69 2.10
CA THR A 135 23.98 0.54 1.71
C THR A 135 23.52 -0.75 2.40
N PHE A 136 22.22 -1.01 2.38
CA PHE A 136 21.66 -2.25 2.93
C PHE A 136 22.06 -3.43 2.05
N ASP A 137 22.57 -4.50 2.66
CA ASP A 137 22.86 -5.75 1.98
C ASP A 137 21.62 -6.68 1.93
N HIS A 138 21.74 -7.79 1.24
CA HIS A 138 20.65 -8.76 1.03
C HIS A 138 20.61 -9.85 2.11
N SER A 139 21.33 -9.70 3.21
CA SER A 139 21.21 -10.57 4.38
C SER A 139 19.93 -10.33 5.15
N SER A 140 19.54 -11.28 6.00
CA SER A 140 18.39 -11.07 6.91
C SER A 140 18.55 -9.82 7.78
N LYS A 141 19.80 -9.51 8.19
CA LYS A 141 20.11 -8.28 8.92
C LYS A 141 19.93 -7.05 8.04
N GLY A 142 20.46 -7.06 6.82
CA GLY A 142 20.31 -5.94 5.87
C GLY A 142 18.84 -5.67 5.52
N PHE A 143 18.03 -6.73 5.36
CA PHE A 143 16.59 -6.58 5.20
C PHE A 143 15.92 -5.95 6.43
N TYR A 144 16.31 -6.35 7.63
CA TYR A 144 15.79 -5.75 8.86
C TYR A 144 16.18 -4.27 8.98
N ASP A 145 17.43 -3.93 8.69
CA ASP A 145 17.92 -2.56 8.68
C ASP A 145 17.20 -1.70 7.62
N TYR A 146 16.94 -2.27 6.44
CA TYR A 146 16.09 -1.67 5.41
C TYR A 146 14.67 -1.40 5.92
N TYR A 147 14.02 -2.39 6.56
CA TYR A 147 12.69 -2.23 7.14
C TYR A 147 12.65 -1.09 8.16
N LEU A 148 13.60 -1.04 9.09
CA LEU A 148 13.68 0.02 10.09
C LEU A 148 13.87 1.40 9.45
N ASN A 149 14.75 1.49 8.44
CA ASN A 149 14.99 2.73 7.73
C ASN A 149 13.76 3.18 6.94
N LEU A 150 13.11 2.26 6.21
CA LEU A 150 11.89 2.54 5.45
C LEU A 150 10.77 3.03 6.37
N THR A 151 10.51 2.34 7.48
CA THR A 151 9.47 2.75 8.44
C THR A 151 9.73 4.12 9.03
N LYS A 152 10.98 4.45 9.31
CA LYS A 152 11.38 5.80 9.75
C LYS A 152 11.11 6.83 8.67
N ARG A 153 11.53 6.58 7.41
CA ARG A 153 11.32 7.52 6.30
C ARG A 153 9.84 7.74 5.97
N ILE A 154 8.98 6.72 6.12
CA ILE A 154 7.53 6.90 6.00
C ILE A 154 7.03 7.87 7.09
N LYS A 155 7.48 7.69 8.33
CA LYS A 155 7.13 8.60 9.45
C LYS A 155 7.67 10.02 9.26
N ASP A 156 8.81 10.16 8.62
CA ASP A 156 9.46 11.45 8.30
C ASP A 156 8.92 12.08 6.99
N ASN A 157 7.97 11.42 6.30
CA ASN A 157 7.39 11.83 5.02
C ASN A 157 8.41 11.95 3.88
N GLU A 158 9.37 11.04 3.83
CA GLU A 158 10.45 11.01 2.84
C GLU A 158 10.20 9.99 1.72
N VAL A 159 9.22 9.11 1.87
CA VAL A 159 8.73 8.14 0.86
C VAL A 159 7.29 8.48 0.55
N ASP A 160 6.94 8.61 -0.72
CA ASP A 160 5.60 9.01 -1.15
C ASP A 160 4.63 7.81 -1.17
N ILE A 161 5.02 6.70 -1.78
CA ILE A 161 4.18 5.51 -1.94
C ILE A 161 4.94 4.29 -1.44
N THR A 162 4.36 3.56 -0.49
CA THR A 162 4.91 2.26 -0.06
C THR A 162 3.97 1.14 -0.46
N VAL A 163 4.46 0.23 -1.31
CA VAL A 163 3.73 -0.97 -1.73
C VAL A 163 3.92 -2.06 -0.69
N VAL A 164 2.82 -2.62 -0.21
CA VAL A 164 2.82 -3.62 0.87
C VAL A 164 1.87 -4.77 0.57
N VAL A 165 2.14 -5.94 1.14
CA VAL A 165 1.19 -7.08 1.10
C VAL A 165 0.45 -7.19 2.44
N ASN A 166 1.15 -7.47 3.52
CA ASN A 166 0.62 -7.55 4.87
C ASN A 166 1.34 -6.59 5.83
N MET A 167 2.65 -6.44 5.63
CA MET A 167 3.48 -5.58 6.48
C MET A 167 2.94 -4.15 6.50
N LEU A 168 3.07 -3.47 7.62
CA LEU A 168 2.59 -2.10 7.86
C LEU A 168 1.05 -1.91 7.87
N LEU A 169 0.26 -2.93 7.50
CA LEU A 169 -1.20 -2.87 7.62
C LEU A 169 -1.68 -3.10 9.05
N THR A 170 -0.87 -3.77 9.87
CA THR A 170 -1.09 -3.98 11.31
C THR A 170 0.10 -3.42 12.10
N GLY A 171 -0.11 -2.98 13.33
CA GLY A 171 0.96 -2.53 14.24
C GLY A 171 1.72 -1.25 13.85
N PHE A 172 1.73 -0.85 12.59
CA PHE A 172 2.44 0.35 12.12
C PHE A 172 1.63 1.62 12.36
N ASP A 173 2.29 2.64 12.89
CA ASP A 173 1.69 3.93 13.18
C ASP A 173 2.50 5.07 12.58
N SER A 174 1.87 5.85 11.70
CA SER A 174 2.44 7.02 11.06
C SER A 174 1.41 8.12 10.86
N PRO A 175 1.54 9.27 11.54
CA PRO A 175 0.67 10.42 11.30
C PRO A 175 0.75 10.94 9.87
N MET A 176 1.87 10.69 9.17
CA MET A 176 2.11 11.15 7.80
C MET A 176 1.40 10.30 6.74
N THR A 177 0.89 9.12 7.10
CA THR A 177 0.15 8.27 6.16
C THR A 177 -1.31 8.73 6.08
N ASP A 178 -1.70 9.36 4.98
CA ASP A 178 -3.03 9.96 4.77
C ASP A 178 -3.92 9.12 3.84
N VAL A 179 -3.32 8.38 2.90
CA VAL A 179 -4.07 7.61 1.90
C VAL A 179 -3.69 6.14 1.97
N LEU A 180 -4.70 5.28 2.00
CA LEU A 180 -4.55 3.84 1.77
C LEU A 180 -5.22 3.49 0.44
N TRP A 181 -4.42 3.03 -0.52
CA TRP A 181 -4.88 2.43 -1.76
C TRP A 181 -5.02 0.94 -1.53
N VAL A 182 -6.16 0.35 -1.88
CA VAL A 182 -6.45 -1.05 -1.56
C VAL A 182 -6.78 -1.82 -2.83
N ASP A 183 -5.92 -2.77 -3.18
CA ASP A 183 -6.19 -3.84 -4.12
C ASP A 183 -5.98 -5.20 -3.44
N LYS A 184 -6.68 -5.37 -2.36
CA LYS A 184 -6.60 -6.53 -1.47
C LYS A 184 -7.99 -6.86 -0.95
N LYS A 185 -8.28 -8.17 -0.84
CA LYS A 185 -9.45 -8.61 -0.11
C LYS A 185 -9.18 -8.40 1.39
N LEU A 186 -9.92 -7.50 2.00
CA LEU A 186 -9.83 -7.19 3.42
C LEU A 186 -11.18 -7.53 4.06
N GLU A 187 -11.14 -8.26 5.17
CA GLU A 187 -12.31 -8.70 5.90
C GLU A 187 -12.17 -8.37 7.39
N MET A 188 -13.28 -8.08 8.05
CA MET A 188 -13.40 -7.96 9.50
C MET A 188 -12.27 -7.13 10.16
N HIS A 189 -11.55 -7.73 11.09
CA HIS A 189 -10.46 -7.07 11.83
C HIS A 189 -9.36 -6.52 10.93
N GLY A 190 -8.96 -7.29 9.90
CA GLY A 190 -7.94 -6.88 8.95
C GLY A 190 -8.32 -5.61 8.19
N LEU A 191 -9.61 -5.47 7.84
CA LEU A 191 -10.14 -4.27 7.19
C LEU A 191 -10.05 -3.06 8.11
N ILE A 192 -10.54 -3.19 9.36
CA ILE A 192 -10.52 -2.09 10.32
C ILE A 192 -9.09 -1.69 10.68
N GLN A 193 -8.21 -2.67 10.88
CA GLN A 193 -6.81 -2.42 11.18
C GLN A 193 -6.10 -1.68 10.03
N ALA A 194 -6.30 -2.12 8.78
CA ALA A 194 -5.74 -1.45 7.61
C ALA A 194 -6.27 -0.02 7.46
N PHE A 195 -7.59 0.15 7.61
CA PHE A 195 -8.22 1.46 7.49
C PHE A 195 -7.77 2.43 8.59
N SER A 196 -7.51 1.93 9.80
CA SER A 196 -7.04 2.75 10.92
C SER A 196 -5.63 3.34 10.69
N ARG A 197 -4.86 2.83 9.70
CA ARG A 197 -3.51 3.37 9.40
C ARG A 197 -3.54 4.82 8.95
N THR A 198 -4.63 5.27 8.37
CA THR A 198 -4.78 6.65 7.87
C THR A 198 -5.50 7.59 8.84
N ASN A 199 -6.11 7.07 9.91
CA ASN A 199 -7.03 7.82 10.77
C ASN A 199 -6.38 8.80 11.74
N ARG A 200 -5.05 8.83 11.87
CA ARG A 200 -4.40 9.82 12.75
C ARG A 200 -4.62 11.24 12.24
N ILE A 201 -5.39 12.00 13.00
CA ILE A 201 -5.48 13.45 12.84
C ILE A 201 -4.14 14.05 13.26
N LEU A 202 -3.58 14.92 12.42
CA LEU A 202 -2.28 15.52 12.68
C LEU A 202 -2.39 17.03 12.92
N ASN A 203 -3.21 17.71 12.11
CA ASN A 203 -3.35 19.16 12.11
C ASN A 203 -4.67 19.55 11.41
N SER A 204 -4.88 20.83 11.19
CA SER A 204 -6.05 21.35 10.45
C SER A 204 -6.09 20.89 8.98
N ILE A 205 -4.97 20.45 8.41
CA ILE A 205 -4.87 19.97 7.03
C ILE A 205 -5.27 18.50 6.97
N LYS A 206 -4.76 17.65 7.86
CA LYS A 206 -5.12 16.23 7.96
C LYS A 206 -6.13 16.00 9.08
N THR A 207 -7.40 16.09 8.76
CA THR A 207 -8.53 15.90 9.69
C THR A 207 -9.16 14.52 9.62
N TYR A 208 -8.88 13.76 8.55
CA TYR A 208 -9.31 12.36 8.34
C TYR A 208 -8.37 11.67 7.35
N GLY A 209 -8.34 10.35 7.40
CA GLY A 209 -7.65 9.52 6.41
C GLY A 209 -8.53 9.20 5.21
N LYS A 210 -7.93 8.83 4.10
CA LYS A 210 -8.61 8.49 2.85
C LYS A 210 -8.31 7.05 2.46
N ILE A 211 -9.33 6.35 2.00
CA ILE A 211 -9.21 4.99 1.51
C ILE A 211 -9.76 4.94 0.09
N VAL A 212 -8.99 4.35 -0.81
CA VAL A 212 -9.37 4.16 -2.21
C VAL A 212 -9.27 2.68 -2.55
N CYS A 213 -10.42 2.07 -2.81
CA CYS A 213 -10.51 0.65 -3.12
C CYS A 213 -10.54 0.43 -4.63
N PHE A 214 -9.69 -0.46 -5.12
CA PHE A 214 -9.68 -0.96 -6.50
C PHE A 214 -10.51 -2.25 -6.66
N ARG A 215 -11.10 -2.73 -5.56
CA ARG A 215 -12.05 -3.83 -5.49
C ARG A 215 -13.33 -3.38 -4.81
N ASN A 216 -14.40 -4.12 -5.01
CA ASN A 216 -15.63 -3.89 -4.24
C ASN A 216 -15.45 -4.43 -2.82
N LEU A 217 -15.29 -3.54 -1.86
CA LEU A 217 -15.21 -3.86 -0.43
C LEU A 217 -16.43 -3.33 0.35
N LYS A 218 -17.48 -2.88 -0.35
CA LYS A 218 -18.59 -2.21 0.31
C LYS A 218 -19.27 -3.11 1.34
N GLU A 219 -19.57 -4.35 0.98
CA GLU A 219 -20.25 -5.31 1.86
C GLU A 219 -19.39 -5.63 3.08
N ASN A 220 -18.08 -5.86 2.88
CA ASN A 220 -17.14 -6.10 3.98
C ASN A 220 -17.03 -4.89 4.92
N VAL A 221 -17.11 -3.67 4.38
CA VAL A 221 -17.13 -2.43 5.18
C VAL A 221 -18.42 -2.32 5.97
N ASP A 222 -19.57 -2.53 5.32
CA ASP A 222 -20.88 -2.45 5.95
C ASP A 222 -21.02 -3.51 7.07
N GLU A 223 -20.54 -4.72 6.84
CA GLU A 223 -20.49 -5.79 7.85
C GLU A 223 -19.58 -5.43 9.02
N ALA A 224 -18.37 -4.96 8.75
CA ALA A 224 -17.44 -4.55 9.79
C ALA A 224 -18.00 -3.40 10.64
N LEU A 225 -18.63 -2.39 10.00
CA LEU A 225 -19.27 -1.29 10.71
C LEU A 225 -20.44 -1.76 11.57
N SER A 226 -21.22 -2.74 11.11
CA SER A 226 -22.34 -3.29 11.88
C SER A 226 -21.90 -4.03 13.14
N LEU A 227 -20.72 -4.65 13.11
CA LEU A 227 -20.14 -5.40 14.24
C LEU A 227 -19.43 -4.50 15.27
N TYR A 228 -18.83 -3.44 14.80
CA TYR A 228 -18.02 -2.53 15.64
C TYR A 228 -18.66 -1.16 15.84
N GLY A 229 -19.70 -0.84 15.07
CA GLY A 229 -20.57 0.30 15.31
C GLY A 229 -21.40 0.06 16.55
N ASP A 230 -21.50 1.09 17.39
CA ASP A 230 -22.28 1.02 18.62
C ASP A 230 -23.74 0.69 18.28
N GLN A 231 -24.26 -0.43 18.75
CA GLN A 231 -25.66 -0.82 18.55
C GLN A 231 -26.64 0.09 19.31
N ASN A 232 -26.12 1.13 19.97
CA ASN A 232 -26.84 2.08 20.83
C ASN A 232 -26.67 3.55 20.42
N ALA A 233 -26.32 3.85 19.15
CA ALA A 233 -26.30 5.21 18.66
C ALA A 233 -27.60 5.57 17.93
#